data_237f38c0a5da57f48f78b7e94b56b6f3
#
_entry.id   237f38c0a5da57f48f78b7e94b56b6f3
#
_cell.length_a   1.000
_cell.length_b   1.000
_cell.length_c   1.000
_cell.angle_alpha   90.00
_cell.angle_beta   90.00
_cell.angle_gamma   90.00
#
_symmetry.space_group_name_H-M   'P 1'
#
loop_
_entity.id
_entity.type
_entity.pdbx_description
1 polymer ?
#
loop_
_entity_poly.entity_id
_entity_poly.type
_entity_poly.pdbx_seq_one_letter_code
_entity_poly.pdbx_strand_id
1 'polypeptide(L)'
;DLARRATALGPTTQVAVVVGDHAGGEQLDDADVELRDVPRSAVPADALTAAPHDRRLRTDVRAGEVLTSGRFAAGGRSEIAAQIPPGRQAIAVPRTSAALDLRPGDQVALLGLGSSGASEVIVDDGLVVAATEGATTIAVPLGDVRDVADAVLAGTMTIVLSGSG
;
A
#
# COMPACT_ATOMS: atom_id res chain seq x y z
N ASP A 1 14.56 -28.17 40.91
CA ASP A 1 13.14 -27.87 40.61
C ASP A 1 12.90 -26.89 39.47
N LEU A 2 13.84 -25.99 39.18
CA LEU A 2 13.73 -25.05 38.03
C LEU A 2 13.84 -25.79 36.67
N ALA A 3 14.71 -26.78 36.53
CA ALA A 3 14.85 -27.56 35.31
C ALA A 3 13.59 -28.39 34.97
N ARG A 4 12.86 -28.89 35.97
CA ARG A 4 11.58 -29.59 35.77
C ARG A 4 10.46 -28.63 35.31
N ARG A 5 10.46 -27.37 35.76
CA ARG A 5 9.49 -26.35 35.28
C ARG A 5 9.77 -25.92 33.85
N ALA A 6 11.02 -25.80 33.44
CA ALA A 6 11.39 -25.51 32.07
C ALA A 6 10.95 -26.61 31.09
N THR A 7 11.07 -27.90 31.51
CA THR A 7 10.63 -29.06 30.70
C THR A 7 9.10 -29.15 30.58
N ALA A 8 8.34 -28.60 31.54
CA ALA A 8 6.88 -28.62 31.53
C ALA A 8 6.25 -27.58 30.58
N LEU A 9 7.03 -26.58 30.13
CA LEU A 9 6.53 -25.51 29.24
C LEU A 9 6.66 -25.85 27.75
N GLY A 10 7.29 -27.00 27.43
CA GLY A 10 7.49 -27.44 26.04
C GLY A 10 8.52 -26.60 25.27
N PRO A 11 8.67 -26.83 23.96
CA PRO A 11 9.64 -26.10 23.15
C PRO A 11 9.29 -24.62 23.07
N THR A 12 10.30 -23.76 23.20
CA THR A 12 10.19 -22.32 23.04
C THR A 12 10.40 -21.89 21.59
N THR A 13 9.96 -20.70 21.26
CA THR A 13 10.28 -19.99 20.04
C THR A 13 10.54 -18.53 20.35
N GLN A 14 11.43 -17.90 19.57
CA GLN A 14 11.77 -16.50 19.74
C GLN A 14 10.71 -15.64 19.08
N VAL A 15 10.21 -14.61 19.79
CA VAL A 15 9.22 -13.66 19.29
C VAL A 15 9.63 -12.24 19.58
N ALA A 16 9.18 -11.31 18.75
CA ALA A 16 9.38 -9.88 18.94
C ALA A 16 8.40 -9.33 19.97
N VAL A 17 8.91 -8.65 20.99
CA VAL A 17 8.16 -8.05 22.09
C VAL A 17 8.47 -6.56 22.17
N VAL A 18 7.46 -5.72 22.33
CA VAL A 18 7.62 -4.27 22.46
C VAL A 18 8.21 -3.92 23.83
N VAL A 19 9.20 -3.04 23.85
CA VAL A 19 9.86 -2.57 25.08
C VAL A 19 9.06 -1.45 25.76
N GLY A 20 8.44 -0.54 24.97
CA GLY A 20 7.69 0.63 25.41
C GLY A 20 6.25 0.67 24.91
N ASP A 21 5.47 1.64 25.38
CA ASP A 21 4.15 1.95 24.81
C ASP A 21 4.32 2.80 23.55
N HIS A 22 3.64 2.43 22.46
CA HIS A 22 3.69 3.16 21.19
C HIS A 22 2.28 3.36 20.63
N ALA A 23 2.07 4.52 20.01
CA ALA A 23 0.78 4.87 19.40
C ALA A 23 0.64 4.33 17.98
N GLY A 24 -0.60 4.13 17.53
CA GLY A 24 -0.90 3.83 16.13
C GLY A 24 -0.33 4.92 15.19
N GLY A 25 0.25 4.52 14.08
CA GLY A 25 0.94 5.40 13.14
C GLY A 25 2.44 5.57 13.39
N GLU A 26 2.95 5.20 14.57
CA GLU A 26 4.38 5.19 14.84
C GLU A 26 5.11 4.08 14.08
N GLN A 27 6.36 4.33 13.75
CA GLN A 27 7.26 3.33 13.19
C GLN A 27 8.17 2.85 14.29
N LEU A 28 8.22 1.54 14.50
CA LEU A 28 9.11 0.93 15.48
C LEU A 28 10.51 0.76 14.88
N ASP A 29 11.52 1.00 15.70
CA ASP A 29 12.91 0.69 15.39
C ASP A 29 13.44 -0.51 16.23
N ASP A 30 14.70 -0.86 16.04
CA ASP A 30 15.32 -1.99 16.73
C ASP A 30 15.43 -1.77 18.25
N ALA A 31 15.45 -0.52 18.73
CA ALA A 31 15.52 -0.21 20.15
C ALA A 31 14.15 -0.39 20.84
N ASP A 32 13.07 -0.33 20.08
CA ASP A 32 11.69 -0.50 20.58
C ASP A 32 11.28 -1.96 20.72
N VAL A 33 12.11 -2.90 20.24
CA VAL A 33 11.75 -4.31 20.14
C VAL A 33 12.83 -5.20 20.75
N GLU A 34 12.42 -6.15 21.58
CA GLU A 34 13.27 -7.18 22.18
C GLU A 34 12.80 -8.56 21.69
N LEU A 35 13.76 -9.44 21.35
CA LEU A 35 13.45 -10.83 21.05
C LEU A 35 13.46 -11.66 22.33
N ARG A 36 12.33 -12.31 22.64
CA ARG A 36 12.14 -13.14 23.83
C ARG A 36 11.75 -14.56 23.48
N ASP A 37 12.27 -15.52 24.25
CA ASP A 37 11.87 -16.93 24.16
C ASP A 37 10.55 -17.15 24.89
N VAL A 38 9.52 -17.58 24.17
CA VAL A 38 8.17 -17.85 24.68
C VAL A 38 7.78 -19.28 24.34
N PRO A 39 7.10 -20.03 25.27
CA PRO A 39 6.59 -21.35 24.96
C PRO A 39 5.68 -21.32 23.71
N ARG A 40 5.89 -22.25 22.78
CA ARG A 40 5.14 -22.29 21.51
C ARG A 40 3.62 -22.30 21.69
N SER A 41 3.14 -22.90 22.78
CA SER A 41 1.72 -22.97 23.10
C SER A 41 1.11 -21.60 23.45
N ALA A 42 1.95 -20.61 23.81
CA ALA A 42 1.50 -19.26 24.19
C ALA A 42 1.77 -18.22 23.09
N VAL A 43 2.31 -18.63 21.93
CA VAL A 43 2.66 -17.73 20.83
C VAL A 43 1.50 -17.62 19.84
N PRO A 44 1.02 -16.40 19.52
CA PRO A 44 0.06 -16.18 18.46
C PRO A 44 0.57 -16.73 17.11
N ALA A 45 -0.31 -17.25 16.27
CA ALA A 45 0.06 -17.87 15.00
C ALA A 45 0.76 -16.88 14.02
N ASP A 46 0.46 -15.59 14.15
CA ASP A 46 0.98 -14.49 13.33
C ASP A 46 2.03 -13.64 14.07
N ALA A 47 2.62 -14.17 15.18
CA ALA A 47 3.67 -13.48 15.91
C ALA A 47 4.92 -13.29 15.04
N LEU A 48 5.54 -12.11 15.17
CA LEU A 48 6.80 -11.82 14.50
C LEU A 48 7.97 -12.46 15.24
N THR A 49 8.90 -13.05 14.48
CA THR A 49 10.13 -13.67 14.98
C THR A 49 11.37 -12.81 14.80
N ALA A 50 11.20 -11.59 14.25
CA ALA A 50 12.23 -10.59 14.05
C ALA A 50 11.66 -9.19 14.23
N ALA A 51 12.52 -8.20 14.44
CA ALA A 51 12.11 -6.79 14.51
C ALA A 51 11.48 -6.34 13.18
N PRO A 52 10.38 -5.58 13.24
CA PRO A 52 9.66 -5.12 12.05
C PRO A 52 10.31 -3.87 11.47
N HIS A 53 11.25 -4.02 10.54
CA HIS A 53 11.85 -2.88 9.85
C HIS A 53 10.84 -2.18 8.93
N ASP A 54 10.87 -0.83 8.91
CA ASP A 54 10.09 0.03 8.01
C ASP A 54 8.56 -0.19 8.03
N ARG A 55 8.03 -0.70 9.14
CA ARG A 55 6.58 -0.95 9.29
C ARG A 55 5.98 0.02 10.32
N ARG A 56 4.83 0.59 9.95
CA ARG A 56 4.06 1.45 10.86
C ARG A 56 3.00 0.65 11.61
N LEU A 57 2.83 0.98 12.88
CA LEU A 57 1.74 0.45 13.68
C LEU A 57 0.39 0.93 13.12
N ARG A 58 -0.57 0.02 13.05
CA ARG A 58 -1.97 0.34 12.72
C ARG A 58 -2.77 0.77 13.95
N THR A 59 -2.42 0.25 15.10
CA THR A 59 -3.07 0.49 16.40
C THR A 59 -2.01 0.62 17.48
N ASP A 60 -2.38 1.22 18.61
CA ASP A 60 -1.51 1.30 19.79
C ASP A 60 -1.06 -0.08 20.25
N VAL A 61 0.17 -0.16 20.75
CA VAL A 61 0.75 -1.35 21.38
C VAL A 61 1.33 -0.98 22.75
N ARG A 62 1.37 -1.92 23.67
CA ARG A 62 1.87 -1.69 25.03
C ARG A 62 3.14 -2.44 25.30
N ALA A 63 3.95 -1.91 26.21
CA ALA A 63 5.16 -2.56 26.70
C ALA A 63 4.88 -4.02 27.13
N GLY A 64 5.73 -4.95 26.65
CA GLY A 64 5.60 -6.38 26.92
C GLY A 64 4.63 -7.12 25.98
N GLU A 65 3.98 -6.45 25.04
CA GLU A 65 3.10 -7.09 24.05
C GLU A 65 3.91 -7.83 22.99
N VAL A 66 3.49 -9.06 22.64
CA VAL A 66 4.06 -9.80 21.50
C VAL A 66 3.57 -9.16 20.21
N LEU A 67 4.48 -8.74 19.37
CA LEU A 67 4.16 -8.16 18.08
C LEU A 67 3.64 -9.23 17.11
N THR A 68 2.49 -8.94 16.50
CA THR A 68 1.88 -9.76 15.45
C THR A 68 1.82 -9.01 14.14
N SER A 69 1.75 -9.74 13.01
CA SER A 69 1.64 -9.12 11.69
C SER A 69 0.41 -8.21 11.57
N GLY A 70 -0.66 -8.55 12.27
CA GLY A 70 -1.92 -7.79 12.30
C GLY A 70 -1.82 -6.41 13.00
N ARG A 71 -0.78 -6.17 13.83
CA ARG A 71 -0.54 -4.87 14.49
C ARG A 71 0.00 -3.80 13.55
N PHE A 72 0.50 -4.19 12.40
CA PHE A 72 1.10 -3.28 11.43
C PHE A 72 0.13 -2.94 10.30
N ALA A 73 0.23 -1.73 9.80
CA ALA A 73 -0.36 -1.38 8.53
C ALA A 73 0.20 -2.33 7.46
N ALA A 74 -0.62 -2.83 6.57
CA ALA A 74 -0.18 -3.64 5.43
C ALA A 74 0.97 -2.89 4.74
N GLY A 75 2.13 -3.53 4.66
CA GLY A 75 3.45 -2.93 4.46
C GLY A 75 3.49 -1.69 3.59
N GLY A 76 3.91 -0.58 4.17
CA GLY A 76 4.46 0.65 3.57
C GLY A 76 3.77 1.32 2.39
N ARG A 77 3.04 0.60 1.54
CA ARG A 77 2.31 1.12 0.39
C ARG A 77 0.85 0.68 0.47
N SER A 78 -0.07 1.57 0.12
CA SER A 78 -1.47 1.18 -0.11
C SER A 78 -1.54 0.11 -1.20
N GLU A 79 -2.61 -0.68 -1.25
CA GLU A 79 -2.82 -1.67 -2.32
C GLU A 79 -2.70 -1.04 -3.71
N ILE A 80 -3.22 0.17 -3.87
CA ILE A 80 -3.09 0.96 -5.11
C ILE A 80 -1.60 1.28 -5.37
N ALA A 81 -0.88 1.78 -4.36
CA ALA A 81 0.53 2.12 -4.52
C ALA A 81 1.41 0.89 -4.83
N ALA A 82 1.03 -0.30 -4.37
CA ALA A 82 1.72 -1.55 -4.68
C ALA A 82 1.52 -2.00 -6.15
N GLN A 83 0.43 -1.55 -6.79
CA GLN A 83 0.11 -1.87 -8.19
C GLN A 83 0.71 -0.88 -9.19
N ILE A 84 1.30 0.23 -8.72
CA ILE A 84 1.94 1.21 -9.62
C ILE A 84 3.28 0.65 -10.10
N PRO A 85 3.48 0.48 -11.42
CA PRO A 85 4.74 0.00 -11.96
C PRO A 85 5.90 0.98 -11.69
N PRO A 86 7.15 0.52 -11.65
CA PRO A 86 8.31 1.39 -11.56
C PRO A 86 8.32 2.43 -12.69
N GLY A 87 8.74 3.67 -12.37
CA GLY A 87 8.81 4.77 -13.35
C GLY A 87 7.46 5.44 -13.66
N ARG A 88 6.38 5.07 -12.94
CA ARG A 88 5.05 5.67 -13.11
C ARG A 88 4.54 6.30 -11.82
N GLN A 89 3.59 7.20 -11.96
CA GLN A 89 2.79 7.76 -10.86
C GLN A 89 1.31 7.60 -11.14
N ALA A 90 0.52 7.45 -10.08
CA ALA A 90 -0.92 7.31 -10.20
C ALA A 90 -1.61 8.67 -10.04
N ILE A 91 -2.54 8.96 -10.94
CA ILE A 91 -3.43 10.13 -10.91
C ILE A 91 -4.87 9.65 -10.84
N ALA A 92 -5.67 10.28 -9.99
CA ALA A 92 -7.11 10.05 -9.94
C ALA A 92 -7.81 10.97 -10.95
N VAL A 93 -8.51 10.38 -11.90
CA VAL A 93 -9.35 11.08 -12.89
C VAL A 93 -10.79 10.94 -12.45
N PRO A 94 -11.52 12.05 -12.19
CA PRO A 94 -12.92 12.01 -11.81
C PRO A 94 -13.78 11.32 -12.89
N ARG A 95 -14.71 10.48 -12.47
CA ARG A 95 -15.65 9.84 -13.39
C ARG A 95 -16.80 10.79 -13.72
N THR A 96 -17.15 10.86 -14.98
CA THR A 96 -18.35 11.54 -15.46
C THR A 96 -19.47 10.52 -15.67
N SER A 97 -20.70 10.99 -15.89
CA SER A 97 -21.86 10.13 -16.17
C SER A 97 -21.73 9.29 -17.45
N ALA A 98 -20.81 9.65 -18.34
CA ALA A 98 -20.50 8.93 -19.58
C ALA A 98 -19.20 8.09 -19.46
N ALA A 99 -18.73 7.78 -18.26
CA ALA A 99 -17.49 7.06 -18.06
C ALA A 99 -17.59 5.59 -18.49
N LEU A 100 -16.50 5.09 -19.07
CA LEU A 100 -16.34 3.68 -19.41
C LEU A 100 -16.31 2.82 -18.15
N ASP A 101 -16.76 1.56 -18.24
CA ASP A 101 -16.62 0.57 -17.17
C ASP A 101 -15.20 -0.04 -17.20
N LEU A 102 -14.28 0.70 -16.62
CA LEU A 102 -12.86 0.33 -16.58
C LEU A 102 -12.55 -0.54 -15.38
N ARG A 103 -11.58 -1.46 -15.56
CA ARG A 103 -11.11 -2.39 -14.53
C ARG A 103 -9.60 -2.25 -14.31
N PRO A 104 -9.10 -2.57 -13.11
CA PRO A 104 -7.66 -2.66 -12.89
C PRO A 104 -7.02 -3.61 -13.91
N GLY A 105 -5.95 -3.15 -14.56
CA GLY A 105 -5.26 -3.85 -15.64
C GLY A 105 -5.61 -3.37 -17.05
N ASP A 106 -6.67 -2.59 -17.24
CA ASP A 106 -7.01 -2.03 -18.54
C ASP A 106 -5.95 -1.02 -19.00
N GLN A 107 -5.60 -1.05 -20.28
CA GLN A 107 -4.76 -0.06 -20.90
C GLN A 107 -5.60 1.04 -21.56
N VAL A 108 -5.24 2.28 -21.29
CA VAL A 108 -6.01 3.45 -21.73
C VAL A 108 -5.08 4.51 -22.33
N ALA A 109 -5.58 5.25 -23.30
CA ALA A 109 -4.99 6.50 -23.71
C ALA A 109 -5.72 7.67 -23.03
N LEU A 110 -4.97 8.71 -22.69
CA LEU A 110 -5.49 9.94 -22.09
C LEU A 110 -5.37 11.07 -23.10
N LEU A 111 -6.50 11.70 -23.43
CA LEU A 111 -6.58 12.83 -24.33
C LEU A 111 -6.92 14.08 -23.54
N GLY A 112 -6.29 15.19 -23.87
CA GLY A 112 -6.60 16.52 -23.38
C GLY A 112 -6.80 17.51 -24.53
N LEU A 113 -7.04 18.77 -24.19
CA LEU A 113 -7.04 19.85 -25.18
C LEU A 113 -5.64 20.42 -25.34
N GLY A 114 -5.09 20.31 -26.54
CA GLY A 114 -3.85 21.00 -26.91
C GLY A 114 -4.02 22.51 -26.99
N SER A 115 -2.91 23.23 -27.15
CA SER A 115 -2.87 24.69 -27.25
C SER A 115 -3.69 25.29 -28.39
N SER A 116 -3.98 24.50 -29.43
CA SER A 116 -4.84 24.85 -30.56
C SER A 116 -6.34 24.65 -30.31
N GLY A 117 -6.71 24.11 -29.15
CA GLY A 117 -8.08 23.69 -28.84
C GLY A 117 -8.52 22.38 -29.49
N ALA A 118 -7.62 21.69 -30.20
CA ALA A 118 -7.85 20.34 -30.69
C ALA A 118 -7.51 19.30 -29.63
N SER A 119 -8.17 18.12 -29.69
CA SER A 119 -7.79 16.99 -28.82
C SER A 119 -6.42 16.48 -29.17
N GLU A 120 -5.59 16.25 -28.17
CA GLU A 120 -4.24 15.73 -28.28
C GLU A 120 -4.06 14.56 -27.33
N VAL A 121 -3.32 13.52 -27.74
CA VAL A 121 -2.97 12.41 -26.87
C VAL A 121 -1.86 12.86 -25.92
N ILE A 122 -2.15 12.87 -24.63
CA ILE A 122 -1.17 13.19 -23.57
C ILE A 122 -0.42 11.93 -23.16
N VAL A 123 -1.15 10.80 -23.00
CA VAL A 123 -0.58 9.50 -22.65
C VAL A 123 -1.22 8.46 -23.53
N ASP A 124 -0.43 7.59 -24.14
CA ASP A 124 -0.90 6.50 -25.00
C ASP A 124 -0.89 5.12 -24.30
N ASP A 125 -0.18 4.99 -23.17
CA ASP A 125 0.07 3.74 -22.45
C ASP A 125 -0.35 3.79 -20.96
N GLY A 126 -1.37 4.56 -20.60
CA GLY A 126 -1.90 4.62 -19.25
C GLY A 126 -2.40 3.25 -18.76
N LEU A 127 -2.15 2.89 -17.50
CA LEU A 127 -2.61 1.66 -16.88
C LEU A 127 -3.61 1.97 -15.76
N VAL A 128 -4.82 1.40 -15.84
CA VAL A 128 -5.80 1.50 -14.76
C VAL A 128 -5.33 0.66 -13.58
N VAL A 129 -5.14 1.28 -12.40
CA VAL A 129 -4.75 0.60 -11.17
C VAL A 129 -5.90 0.46 -10.17
N ALA A 130 -6.90 1.34 -10.26
CA ALA A 130 -8.13 1.22 -9.49
C ALA A 130 -9.28 1.95 -10.19
N ALA A 131 -10.49 1.46 -10.04
CA ALA A 131 -11.70 2.13 -10.48
C ALA A 131 -12.75 2.08 -9.37
N THR A 132 -13.33 3.24 -9.04
CA THR A 132 -14.41 3.41 -8.07
C THR A 132 -15.57 4.15 -8.72
N GLU A 133 -16.69 4.31 -8.02
CA GLU A 133 -17.82 5.09 -8.53
C GLU A 133 -17.47 6.57 -8.81
N GLY A 134 -16.55 7.14 -8.02
CA GLY A 134 -16.18 8.57 -8.11
C GLY A 134 -14.96 8.88 -8.97
N ALA A 135 -14.04 7.93 -9.14
CA ALA A 135 -12.78 8.18 -9.85
C ALA A 135 -12.16 6.91 -10.43
N THR A 136 -11.40 7.08 -11.49
CA THR A 136 -10.50 6.07 -12.03
C THR A 136 -9.05 6.48 -11.73
N THR A 137 -8.28 5.62 -11.08
CA THR A 137 -6.88 5.85 -10.78
C THR A 137 -6.03 5.22 -11.89
N ILE A 138 -5.23 6.04 -12.55
CA ILE A 138 -4.43 5.63 -13.71
C ILE A 138 -2.95 5.88 -13.42
N ALA A 139 -2.12 4.86 -13.62
CA ALA A 139 -0.67 4.98 -13.57
C ALA A 139 -0.15 5.48 -14.93
N VAL A 140 0.51 6.63 -14.90
CA VAL A 140 1.06 7.32 -16.09
C VAL A 140 2.58 7.47 -15.95
N PRO A 141 3.34 7.56 -17.06
CA PRO A 141 4.77 7.84 -17.00
C PRO A 141 5.10 9.12 -16.24
N LEU A 142 6.24 9.14 -15.54
CA LEU A 142 6.65 10.30 -14.74
C LEU A 142 6.73 11.60 -15.54
N GLY A 143 7.10 11.51 -16.83
CA GLY A 143 7.23 12.66 -17.72
C GLY A 143 5.89 13.36 -18.01
N ASP A 144 4.80 12.60 -18.02
CA ASP A 144 3.48 13.06 -18.47
C ASP A 144 2.55 13.48 -17.31
N VAL A 145 2.99 13.24 -16.07
CA VAL A 145 2.20 13.49 -14.84
C VAL A 145 1.66 14.92 -14.80
N ARG A 146 2.48 15.90 -15.18
CA ARG A 146 2.11 17.32 -15.12
C ARG A 146 1.03 17.65 -16.12
N ASP A 147 1.19 17.20 -17.36
CA ASP A 147 0.25 17.51 -18.45
C ASP A 147 -1.10 16.82 -18.20
N VAL A 148 -1.07 15.58 -17.64
CA VAL A 148 -2.26 14.87 -17.18
C VAL A 148 -2.94 15.63 -16.05
N ALA A 149 -2.19 16.08 -15.04
CA ALA A 149 -2.74 16.81 -13.90
C ALA A 149 -3.39 18.15 -14.35
N ASP A 150 -2.73 18.88 -15.23
CA ASP A 150 -3.26 20.13 -15.78
C ASP A 150 -4.57 19.90 -16.55
N ALA A 151 -4.65 18.84 -17.39
CA ALA A 151 -5.86 18.48 -18.12
C ALA A 151 -7.00 18.01 -17.22
N VAL A 152 -6.69 17.28 -16.13
CA VAL A 152 -7.68 16.89 -15.10
C VAL A 152 -8.23 18.10 -14.39
N LEU A 153 -7.37 19.02 -13.96
CA LEU A 153 -7.77 20.25 -13.26
C LEU A 153 -8.58 21.19 -14.16
N ALA A 154 -8.27 21.23 -15.45
CA ALA A 154 -9.03 22.00 -16.45
C ALA A 154 -10.37 21.33 -16.83
N GLY A 155 -10.62 20.09 -16.42
CA GLY A 155 -11.83 19.34 -16.80
C GLY A 155 -11.89 18.97 -18.28
N THR A 156 -10.74 18.91 -18.96
CA THR A 156 -10.63 18.66 -20.42
C THR A 156 -10.17 17.25 -20.76
N MET A 157 -10.01 16.38 -19.75
CA MET A 157 -9.51 15.04 -19.94
C MET A 157 -10.58 14.07 -20.43
N THR A 158 -10.21 13.25 -21.42
CA THR A 158 -11.01 12.10 -21.88
C THR A 158 -10.16 10.83 -21.82
N ILE A 159 -10.78 9.74 -21.33
CA ILE A 159 -10.16 8.42 -21.29
C ILE A 159 -10.65 7.61 -22.48
N VAL A 160 -9.73 7.01 -23.22
CA VAL A 160 -10.01 6.11 -24.35
C VAL A 160 -9.45 4.73 -23.99
N LEU A 161 -10.32 3.71 -24.03
CA LEU A 161 -9.90 2.32 -23.81
C LEU A 161 -9.21 1.80 -25.05
N SER A 162 -7.97 1.33 -24.90
CA SER A 162 -7.21 0.70 -25.98
C SER A 162 -7.62 -0.77 -26.09
N GLY A 163 -8.07 -1.20 -27.26
CA GLY A 163 -8.33 -2.62 -27.54
C GLY A 163 -7.02 -3.40 -27.53
N SER A 164 -7.01 -4.59 -26.92
CA SER A 164 -5.89 -5.52 -27.07
C SER A 164 -5.80 -5.95 -28.55
N GLY A 165 -4.68 -5.60 -29.20
CA GLY A 165 -4.38 -6.09 -30.55
C GLY A 165 -3.99 -7.57 -30.54
#